data_cb0526d4e2efed1d082c4b27155eb7c0
#
_entry.id   cb0526d4e2efed1d082c4b27155eb7c0
#
_cell.length_a   1.000
_cell.length_b   1.000
_cell.length_c   1.000
_cell.angle_alpha   90.00
_cell.angle_beta   90.00
_cell.angle_gamma   90.00
#
_symmetry.space_group_name_H-M   'P 1'
#
loop_
_entity.id
_entity.type
_entity.pdbx_description
1 polymer ?
#
loop_
_entity_poly.entity_id
_entity_poly.type
_entity_poly.pdbx_seq_one_letter_code
_entity_poly.pdbx_strand_id
1 'polypeptide(L)'
;QKLGLDLSEEALNLLLKYQDALVLWNKAYNLTAIRDPKEMLVKHLLDSLSILKDLPPGRLLDIGTGGGMPGLIIALCQPERECVLLDSNGKKIRFLKQFIADLKLKNVIAVQTRVENEDSINDLGQFDVITSRAFASLTDFINASKPYMHHDSIIASMKGLIPHEEVEAFKTEFSCDIIALKVPRLDEQRHLLLLKRI
;
A
#
# COMPACT_ATOMS: atom_id res chain seq x y z
N GLN A 1 -14.48 -14.39 -0.47
CA GLN A 1 -14.77 -15.53 0.43
C GLN A 1 -13.48 -16.11 1.06
N LYS A 2 -12.37 -16.37 0.31
CA LYS A 2 -11.16 -16.99 0.88
C LYS A 2 -10.32 -16.07 1.77
N LEU A 3 -10.43 -14.73 1.62
CA LEU A 3 -9.79 -13.74 2.48
C LEU A 3 -10.68 -13.30 3.65
N GLY A 4 -11.94 -13.79 3.73
CA GLY A 4 -12.91 -13.35 4.73
C GLY A 4 -13.35 -11.90 4.56
N LEU A 5 -13.22 -11.33 3.34
CA LEU A 5 -13.63 -9.97 3.00
C LEU A 5 -15.04 -10.02 2.38
N ASP A 6 -15.88 -9.08 2.80
CA ASP A 6 -17.17 -8.78 2.18
C ASP A 6 -17.01 -7.51 1.32
N LEU A 7 -16.67 -7.71 0.06
CA LEU A 7 -16.48 -6.63 -0.91
C LEU A 7 -17.74 -6.41 -1.70
N SER A 8 -18.11 -5.14 -1.91
CA SER A 8 -19.23 -4.78 -2.79
C SER A 8 -18.95 -5.22 -4.22
N GLU A 9 -20.03 -5.41 -4.99
CA GLU A 9 -19.92 -5.70 -6.43
C GLU A 9 -19.17 -4.59 -7.18
N GLU A 10 -19.38 -3.34 -6.78
CA GLU A 10 -18.66 -2.19 -7.33
C GLU A 10 -17.14 -2.31 -7.08
N ALA A 11 -16.70 -2.60 -5.85
CA ALA A 11 -15.30 -2.80 -5.52
C ALA A 11 -14.68 -3.94 -6.35
N LEU A 12 -15.40 -5.07 -6.50
CA LEU A 12 -14.93 -6.19 -7.32
C LEU A 12 -14.74 -5.77 -8.79
N ASN A 13 -15.69 -5.03 -9.35
CA ASN A 13 -15.61 -4.52 -10.73
C ASN A 13 -14.46 -3.54 -10.90
N LEU A 14 -14.18 -2.65 -9.92
CA LEU A 14 -13.05 -1.74 -9.95
C LEU A 14 -11.72 -2.47 -9.88
N LEU A 15 -11.61 -3.50 -9.04
CA LEU A 15 -10.41 -4.34 -8.95
C LEU A 15 -10.10 -5.08 -10.26
N LEU A 16 -11.13 -5.58 -10.96
CA LEU A 16 -10.95 -6.22 -12.28
C LEU A 16 -10.48 -5.20 -13.31
N LYS A 17 -11.10 -4.02 -13.37
CA LYS A 17 -10.65 -2.92 -14.26
C LYS A 17 -9.21 -2.52 -13.97
N TYR A 18 -8.82 -2.46 -12.68
CA TYR A 18 -7.44 -2.17 -12.30
C TYR A 18 -6.48 -3.25 -12.82
N GLN A 19 -6.81 -4.53 -12.67
CA GLN A 19 -5.98 -5.61 -13.17
C GLN A 19 -5.79 -5.52 -14.69
N ASP A 20 -6.86 -5.30 -15.44
CA ASP A 20 -6.80 -5.17 -16.91
C ASP A 20 -5.94 -3.97 -17.32
N ALA A 21 -6.10 -2.83 -16.66
CA ALA A 21 -5.29 -1.65 -16.90
C ALA A 21 -3.81 -1.90 -16.58
N LEU A 22 -3.52 -2.54 -15.44
CA LEU A 22 -2.14 -2.88 -15.06
C LEU A 22 -1.48 -3.80 -16.09
N VAL A 23 -2.17 -4.85 -16.56
CA VAL A 23 -1.68 -5.75 -17.62
C VAL A 23 -1.39 -4.99 -18.90
N LEU A 24 -2.30 -4.10 -19.32
CA LEU A 24 -2.14 -3.31 -20.54
C LEU A 24 -0.94 -2.36 -20.45
N TRP A 25 -0.87 -1.57 -19.40
CA TRP A 25 0.19 -0.58 -19.20
C TRP A 25 1.56 -1.21 -18.94
N ASN A 26 1.60 -2.37 -18.29
CA ASN A 26 2.84 -3.08 -18.01
C ASN A 26 3.59 -3.51 -19.27
N LYS A 27 2.87 -3.77 -20.38
CA LYS A 27 3.46 -4.10 -21.68
C LYS A 27 4.34 -2.96 -22.22
N ALA A 28 3.94 -1.70 -21.98
CA ALA A 28 4.64 -0.54 -22.51
C ALA A 28 5.61 0.11 -21.50
N TYR A 29 5.30 0.07 -20.21
CA TYR A 29 5.99 0.89 -19.21
C TYR A 29 6.76 0.11 -18.14
N ASN A 30 6.66 -1.24 -18.12
CA ASN A 30 7.31 -2.09 -17.10
C ASN A 30 7.00 -1.62 -15.67
N LEU A 31 5.73 -1.48 -15.34
CA LEU A 31 5.27 -1.03 -14.02
C LEU A 31 5.57 -2.06 -12.93
N THR A 32 5.58 -3.35 -13.29
CA THR A 32 5.92 -4.48 -12.42
C THR A 32 6.75 -5.52 -13.19
N ALA A 33 7.58 -6.25 -12.45
CA ALA A 33 8.35 -7.38 -13.00
C ALA A 33 7.47 -8.59 -13.35
N ILE A 34 6.30 -8.72 -12.69
CA ILE A 34 5.35 -9.80 -12.94
C ILE A 34 4.61 -9.53 -14.26
N ARG A 35 4.57 -10.52 -15.15
CA ARG A 35 3.97 -10.37 -16.48
C ARG A 35 2.73 -11.24 -16.68
N ASP A 36 2.65 -12.37 -16.00
CA ASP A 36 1.48 -13.25 -16.06
C ASP A 36 0.30 -12.66 -15.29
N PRO A 37 -0.86 -12.45 -15.92
CA PRO A 37 -2.05 -11.89 -15.26
C PRO A 37 -2.54 -12.72 -14.05
N LYS A 38 -2.33 -14.05 -14.07
CA LYS A 38 -2.68 -14.92 -12.93
C LYS A 38 -1.76 -14.70 -11.74
N GLU A 39 -0.47 -14.51 -12.00
CA GLU A 39 0.47 -14.13 -10.94
C GLU A 39 0.19 -12.71 -10.42
N MET A 40 -0.15 -11.75 -11.29
CA MET A 40 -0.56 -10.41 -10.87
C MET A 40 -1.78 -10.45 -9.95
N LEU A 41 -2.78 -11.29 -10.27
CA LEU A 41 -3.94 -11.49 -9.39
C LEU A 41 -3.51 -11.92 -7.99
N VAL A 42 -2.61 -12.89 -7.88
CA VAL A 42 -2.19 -13.44 -6.59
C VAL A 42 -1.23 -12.50 -5.87
N LYS A 43 -0.11 -12.15 -6.52
CA LYS A 43 1.01 -11.43 -5.90
C LYS A 43 0.79 -9.92 -5.80
N HIS A 44 -0.23 -9.39 -6.46
CA HIS A 44 -0.58 -7.96 -6.40
C HIS A 44 -1.94 -7.75 -5.74
N LEU A 45 -3.04 -8.24 -6.34
CA LEU A 45 -4.38 -7.95 -5.81
C LEU A 45 -4.64 -8.69 -4.50
N LEU A 46 -4.54 -10.02 -4.49
CA LEU A 46 -4.85 -10.81 -3.29
C LEU A 46 -3.88 -10.52 -2.14
N ASP A 47 -2.60 -10.31 -2.45
CA ASP A 47 -1.59 -9.90 -1.48
C ASP A 47 -1.95 -8.55 -0.83
N SER A 48 -2.30 -7.54 -1.64
CA SER A 48 -2.72 -6.22 -1.13
C SER A 48 -4.06 -6.26 -0.38
N LEU A 49 -5.01 -7.10 -0.82
CA LEU A 49 -6.29 -7.28 -0.13
C LEU A 49 -6.16 -8.00 1.21
N SER A 50 -5.10 -8.77 1.41
CA SER A 50 -4.92 -9.57 2.62
C SER A 50 -4.80 -8.75 3.90
N ILE A 51 -4.38 -7.48 3.79
CA ILE A 51 -4.24 -6.58 4.94
C ILE A 51 -5.49 -5.75 5.24
N LEU A 52 -6.48 -5.74 4.34
CA LEU A 52 -7.59 -4.77 4.36
C LEU A 52 -8.39 -4.78 5.67
N LYS A 53 -8.63 -5.97 6.24
CA LYS A 53 -9.40 -6.14 7.48
C LYS A 53 -8.64 -5.74 8.75
N ASP A 54 -7.30 -5.74 8.67
CA ASP A 54 -6.42 -5.50 9.81
C ASP A 54 -5.90 -4.05 9.85
N LEU A 55 -6.21 -3.25 8.82
CA LEU A 55 -5.85 -1.84 8.77
C LEU A 55 -6.76 -1.00 9.68
N PRO A 56 -6.18 -0.14 10.54
CA PRO A 56 -6.96 0.84 11.29
C PRO A 56 -7.69 1.82 10.37
N PRO A 57 -8.77 2.47 10.83
CA PRO A 57 -9.45 3.52 10.07
C PRO A 57 -8.57 4.76 9.90
N GLY A 58 -9.03 5.71 9.07
CA GLY A 58 -8.41 7.02 8.88
C GLY A 58 -7.71 7.19 7.53
N ARG A 59 -7.08 8.35 7.36
CA ARG A 59 -6.38 8.79 6.16
C ARG A 59 -5.10 7.98 5.94
N LEU A 60 -4.90 7.49 4.72
CA LEU A 60 -3.82 6.56 4.40
C LEU A 60 -2.79 7.16 3.43
N LEU A 61 -1.50 6.97 3.74
CA LEU A 61 -0.38 7.21 2.85
C LEU A 61 0.26 5.88 2.44
N ASP A 62 0.42 5.65 1.13
CA ASP A 62 1.18 4.52 0.59
C ASP A 62 2.50 5.01 0.00
N ILE A 63 3.60 4.76 0.71
CA ILE A 63 4.94 5.22 0.32
C ILE A 63 5.59 4.18 -0.60
N GLY A 64 6.03 4.63 -1.78
CA GLY A 64 6.58 3.74 -2.79
C GLY A 64 5.50 2.84 -3.41
N THR A 65 4.33 3.42 -3.65
CA THR A 65 3.11 2.71 -4.10
C THR A 65 3.30 1.89 -5.37
N GLY A 66 4.29 2.21 -6.19
CA GLY A 66 4.55 1.49 -7.43
C GLY A 66 3.37 1.58 -8.40
N GLY A 67 2.86 0.44 -8.80
CA GLY A 67 1.63 0.33 -9.61
C GLY A 67 0.34 0.60 -8.83
N GLY A 68 0.41 1.08 -7.58
CA GLY A 68 -0.77 1.34 -6.74
C GLY A 68 -1.01 0.27 -5.67
N MET A 69 0.03 -0.37 -5.19
CA MET A 69 -0.09 -1.52 -4.28
C MET A 69 0.66 -1.31 -2.98
N PRO A 70 -0.01 -1.37 -1.82
CA PRO A 70 -1.41 -1.74 -1.64
C PRO A 70 -2.42 -0.57 -1.74
N GLY A 71 -1.99 0.69 -1.75
CA GLY A 71 -2.81 1.87 -1.50
C GLY A 71 -3.99 2.07 -2.45
N LEU A 72 -3.81 1.92 -3.77
CA LEU A 72 -4.94 2.03 -4.72
C LEU A 72 -5.96 0.91 -4.51
N ILE A 73 -5.49 -0.32 -4.26
CA ILE A 73 -6.38 -1.46 -4.02
C ILE A 73 -7.22 -1.24 -2.76
N ILE A 74 -6.62 -0.67 -1.69
CA ILE A 74 -7.34 -0.26 -0.49
C ILE A 74 -8.38 0.82 -0.82
N ALA A 75 -8.01 1.84 -1.58
CA ALA A 75 -8.91 2.92 -1.99
C ALA A 75 -10.12 2.43 -2.79
N LEU A 76 -9.92 1.45 -3.68
CA LEU A 76 -11.00 0.83 -4.46
C LEU A 76 -11.99 0.04 -3.60
N CYS A 77 -11.53 -0.52 -2.48
CA CYS A 77 -12.35 -1.31 -1.56
C CYS A 77 -12.98 -0.47 -0.42
N GLN A 78 -12.42 0.70 -0.14
CA GLN A 78 -12.85 1.58 0.95
C GLN A 78 -13.07 3.01 0.40
N PRO A 79 -14.21 3.26 -0.29
CA PRO A 79 -14.47 4.54 -0.98
C PRO A 79 -14.51 5.76 -0.04
N GLU A 80 -14.78 5.54 1.26
CA GLU A 80 -14.78 6.60 2.28
C GLU A 80 -13.38 6.92 2.82
N ARG A 81 -12.37 6.09 2.52
CA ARG A 81 -11.00 6.33 2.98
C ARG A 81 -10.26 7.26 2.03
N GLU A 82 -9.74 8.36 2.54
CA GLU A 82 -8.80 9.20 1.80
C GLU A 82 -7.44 8.50 1.69
N CYS A 83 -6.95 8.31 0.47
CA CYS A 83 -5.68 7.66 0.19
C CYS A 83 -4.75 8.57 -0.64
N VAL A 84 -3.49 8.63 -0.23
CA VAL A 84 -2.43 9.30 -0.99
C VAL A 84 -1.40 8.26 -1.42
N LEU A 85 -1.14 8.20 -2.73
CA LEU A 85 -0.21 7.26 -3.34
C LEU A 85 1.06 8.03 -3.74
N LEU A 86 2.19 7.71 -3.10
CA LEU A 86 3.44 8.42 -3.30
C LEU A 86 4.48 7.51 -3.94
N ASP A 87 5.08 7.95 -5.04
CA ASP A 87 6.22 7.28 -5.69
C ASP A 87 7.08 8.31 -6.44
N SER A 88 8.38 8.10 -6.49
CA SER A 88 9.30 8.96 -7.25
C SER A 88 9.29 8.67 -8.75
N ASN A 89 8.79 7.52 -9.17
CA ASN A 89 8.78 7.09 -10.57
C ASN A 89 7.62 7.68 -11.35
N GLY A 90 7.91 8.66 -12.23
CA GLY A 90 6.91 9.37 -13.02
C GLY A 90 6.07 8.48 -13.95
N LYS A 91 6.60 7.33 -14.45
CA LYS A 91 5.83 6.41 -15.31
C LYS A 91 4.72 5.73 -14.49
N LYS A 92 5.04 5.30 -13.26
CA LYS A 92 4.10 4.67 -12.33
C LYS A 92 3.01 5.68 -11.92
N ILE A 93 3.41 6.88 -11.54
CA ILE A 93 2.47 7.94 -11.16
C ILE A 93 1.56 8.36 -12.34
N ARG A 94 2.08 8.40 -13.57
CA ARG A 94 1.27 8.66 -14.77
C ARG A 94 0.18 7.61 -14.93
N PHE A 95 0.51 6.33 -14.80
CA PHE A 95 -0.45 5.24 -14.83
C PHE A 95 -1.56 5.44 -13.78
N LEU A 96 -1.16 5.71 -12.52
CA LEU A 96 -2.11 5.90 -11.43
C LEU A 96 -3.03 7.11 -11.67
N LYS A 97 -2.45 8.26 -12.07
CA LYS A 97 -3.24 9.46 -12.39
C LYS A 97 -4.25 9.22 -13.51
N GLN A 98 -3.83 8.51 -14.56
CA GLN A 98 -4.74 8.17 -15.66
C GLN A 98 -5.87 7.26 -15.18
N PHE A 99 -5.56 6.19 -14.45
CA PHE A 99 -6.57 5.27 -13.93
C PHE A 99 -7.56 5.96 -12.98
N ILE A 100 -7.06 6.80 -12.06
CA ILE A 100 -7.88 7.59 -11.13
C ILE A 100 -8.83 8.52 -11.89
N ALA A 101 -8.33 9.20 -12.92
CA ALA A 101 -9.11 10.14 -13.74
C ALA A 101 -10.17 9.42 -14.57
N ASP A 102 -9.84 8.31 -15.24
CA ASP A 102 -10.74 7.54 -16.08
C ASP A 102 -11.94 7.00 -15.30
N LEU A 103 -11.72 6.61 -14.05
CA LEU A 103 -12.78 6.10 -13.17
C LEU A 103 -13.38 7.17 -12.25
N LYS A 104 -12.90 8.41 -12.35
CA LYS A 104 -13.37 9.57 -11.55
C LYS A 104 -13.35 9.29 -10.04
N LEU A 105 -12.32 8.58 -9.57
CA LEU A 105 -12.14 8.28 -8.17
C LEU A 105 -11.88 9.56 -7.38
N LYS A 106 -12.61 9.79 -6.29
CA LYS A 106 -12.55 11.04 -5.50
C LYS A 106 -11.76 10.90 -4.22
N ASN A 107 -11.58 9.67 -3.75
CA ASN A 107 -10.98 9.34 -2.46
C ASN A 107 -9.47 9.03 -2.55
N VAL A 108 -8.86 9.15 -3.73
CA VAL A 108 -7.46 8.81 -3.93
C VAL A 108 -6.76 9.79 -4.86
N ILE A 109 -5.54 10.16 -4.50
CA ILE A 109 -4.64 10.98 -5.34
C ILE A 109 -3.28 10.29 -5.48
N ALA A 110 -2.60 10.55 -6.61
CA ALA A 110 -1.24 10.07 -6.86
C ALA A 110 -0.27 11.24 -6.98
N VAL A 111 0.81 11.21 -6.19
CA VAL A 111 1.78 12.29 -6.05
C VAL A 111 3.16 11.79 -6.47
N GLN A 112 3.79 12.48 -7.43
CA GLN A 112 5.16 12.19 -7.83
C GLN A 112 6.12 13.02 -7.00
N THR A 113 6.74 12.38 -6.02
CA THR A 113 7.79 13.01 -5.22
C THR A 113 8.67 11.96 -4.55
N ARG A 114 9.80 12.36 -4.04
CA ARG A 114 10.60 11.57 -3.11
C ARG A 114 10.04 11.76 -1.70
N VAL A 115 10.05 10.71 -0.91
CA VAL A 115 9.47 10.72 0.45
C VAL A 115 10.16 11.74 1.37
N GLU A 116 11.43 12.06 1.12
CA GLU A 116 12.23 13.00 1.91
C GLU A 116 12.02 14.47 1.52
N ASN A 117 11.17 14.75 0.51
CA ASN A 117 10.96 16.12 0.03
C ASN A 117 10.12 16.93 1.02
N GLU A 118 10.72 17.99 1.59
CA GLU A 118 10.12 18.82 2.65
C GLU A 118 8.84 19.54 2.18
N ASP A 119 8.79 20.03 0.93
CA ASP A 119 7.59 20.69 0.40
C ASP A 119 6.43 19.70 0.37
N SER A 120 6.69 18.46 -0.07
CA SER A 120 5.67 17.42 -0.11
C SER A 120 5.21 17.00 1.29
N ILE A 121 6.09 16.98 2.28
CA ILE A 121 5.74 16.70 3.68
C ILE A 121 4.80 17.78 4.20
N ASN A 122 5.11 19.04 3.95
CA ASN A 122 4.29 20.17 4.37
C ASN A 122 2.92 20.21 3.67
N ASP A 123 2.89 19.97 2.35
CA ASP A 123 1.68 20.01 1.55
C ASP A 123 0.72 18.84 1.85
N LEU A 124 1.26 17.64 2.07
CA LEU A 124 0.46 16.44 2.32
C LEU A 124 0.00 16.32 3.76
N GLY A 125 0.78 16.86 4.70
CA GLY A 125 0.50 16.79 6.14
C GLY A 125 0.63 15.39 6.73
N GLN A 126 -0.15 15.11 7.78
CA GLN A 126 -0.05 13.88 8.57
C GLN A 126 -1.13 12.88 8.22
N PHE A 127 -0.88 11.60 8.51
CA PHE A 127 -1.72 10.46 8.17
C PHE A 127 -1.96 9.55 9.37
N ASP A 128 -3.15 8.94 9.43
CA ASP A 128 -3.49 7.97 10.46
C ASP A 128 -2.81 6.62 10.21
N VAL A 129 -2.70 6.24 8.93
CA VAL A 129 -2.08 4.97 8.50
C VAL A 129 -1.05 5.23 7.42
N ILE A 130 0.17 4.74 7.62
CA ILE A 130 1.23 4.81 6.62
C ILE A 130 1.61 3.40 6.23
N THR A 131 1.44 3.05 4.97
CA THR A 131 1.72 1.70 4.46
C THR A 131 2.79 1.69 3.40
N SER A 132 3.44 0.55 3.22
CA SER A 132 4.32 0.26 2.10
C SER A 132 4.53 -1.23 1.92
N ARG A 133 4.79 -1.62 0.68
CA ARG A 133 5.26 -2.95 0.28
C ARG A 133 6.67 -2.91 -0.33
N ALA A 134 7.18 -1.72 -0.58
CA ALA A 134 8.37 -1.52 -1.41
C ALA A 134 9.71 -1.50 -0.65
N PHE A 135 9.69 -1.21 0.64
CA PHE A 135 10.94 -1.08 1.41
C PHE A 135 11.55 -2.45 1.76
N ALA A 136 12.82 -2.62 1.44
CA ALA A 136 13.58 -3.80 1.85
C ALA A 136 13.79 -3.81 3.37
N SER A 137 14.20 -2.68 3.95
CA SER A 137 14.44 -2.49 5.39
C SER A 137 13.21 -1.92 6.09
N LEU A 138 12.89 -2.44 7.27
CA LEU A 138 11.88 -1.87 8.16
C LEU A 138 12.34 -0.53 8.72
N THR A 139 13.63 -0.43 9.04
CA THR A 139 14.29 0.79 9.52
C THR A 139 14.11 1.95 8.56
N ASP A 140 14.38 1.73 7.27
CA ASP A 140 14.21 2.77 6.26
C ASP A 140 12.75 3.19 6.13
N PHE A 141 11.82 2.25 6.19
CA PHE A 141 10.40 2.55 6.13
C PHE A 141 9.92 3.36 7.33
N ILE A 142 10.34 2.99 8.56
CA ILE A 142 10.01 3.75 9.77
C ILE A 142 10.54 5.18 9.64
N ASN A 143 11.80 5.36 9.26
CA ASN A 143 12.40 6.68 9.12
C ASN A 143 11.71 7.53 8.03
N ALA A 144 11.36 6.93 6.90
CA ALA A 144 10.60 7.59 5.83
C ALA A 144 9.18 7.98 6.26
N SER A 145 8.59 7.23 7.18
CA SER A 145 7.23 7.47 7.68
C SER A 145 7.16 8.59 8.71
N LYS A 146 8.20 8.76 9.55
CA LYS A 146 8.21 9.69 10.70
C LYS A 146 7.72 11.11 10.37
N PRO A 147 8.12 11.76 9.26
CA PRO A 147 7.66 13.11 8.92
C PRO A 147 6.14 13.22 8.66
N TYR A 148 5.49 12.13 8.28
CA TYR A 148 4.07 12.06 7.96
C TYR A 148 3.20 11.57 9.13
N MET A 149 3.79 11.33 10.29
CA MET A 149 3.10 10.78 11.46
C MET A 149 2.67 11.86 12.43
N HIS A 150 1.45 11.72 12.98
CA HIS A 150 1.03 12.30 14.24
C HIS A 150 1.18 11.27 15.38
N HIS A 151 0.79 11.64 16.60
CA HIS A 151 0.99 10.79 17.79
C HIS A 151 0.33 9.41 17.67
N ASP A 152 -0.89 9.35 17.13
CA ASP A 152 -1.67 8.11 17.03
C ASP A 152 -1.51 7.35 15.71
N SER A 153 -0.60 7.80 14.85
CA SER A 153 -0.36 7.17 13.56
C SER A 153 0.15 5.74 13.70
N ILE A 154 -0.28 4.89 12.78
CA ILE A 154 0.16 3.50 12.69
C ILE A 154 0.93 3.28 11.39
N ILE A 155 2.13 2.71 11.49
CA ILE A 155 2.88 2.22 10.36
C ILE A 155 2.45 0.78 10.07
N ALA A 156 1.98 0.53 8.86
CA ALA A 156 1.52 -0.79 8.39
C ALA A 156 2.48 -1.34 7.32
N SER A 157 3.47 -2.12 7.76
CA SER A 157 4.52 -2.66 6.89
C SER A 157 4.20 -4.08 6.43
N MET A 158 4.12 -4.29 5.10
CA MET A 158 3.98 -5.62 4.53
C MET A 158 5.35 -6.26 4.32
N LYS A 159 5.57 -7.44 4.91
CA LYS A 159 6.83 -8.20 4.82
C LYS A 159 6.58 -9.68 4.49
N GLY A 160 7.52 -10.29 3.76
CA GLY A 160 7.55 -11.74 3.60
C GLY A 160 8.01 -12.42 4.89
N LEU A 161 9.26 -12.17 5.27
CA LEU A 161 9.83 -12.62 6.53
C LEU A 161 9.79 -11.51 7.58
N ILE A 162 9.67 -11.90 8.85
CA ILE A 162 9.70 -10.96 9.97
C ILE A 162 11.15 -10.52 10.21
N PRO A 163 11.44 -9.20 10.14
CA PRO A 163 12.77 -8.67 10.41
C PRO A 163 12.99 -8.50 11.93
N HIS A 164 13.17 -9.60 12.64
CA HIS A 164 13.22 -9.63 14.12
C HIS A 164 14.23 -8.66 14.72
N GLU A 165 15.42 -8.53 14.13
CA GLU A 165 16.47 -7.62 14.62
C GLU A 165 16.04 -6.15 14.48
N GLU A 166 15.40 -5.79 13.36
CA GLU A 166 14.90 -4.43 13.14
C GLU A 166 13.72 -4.11 14.05
N VAL A 167 12.80 -5.07 14.27
CA VAL A 167 11.69 -4.89 15.23
C VAL A 167 12.23 -4.65 16.64
N GLU A 168 13.21 -5.44 17.06
CA GLU A 168 13.84 -5.31 18.38
C GLU A 168 14.58 -3.97 18.55
N ALA A 169 15.20 -3.46 17.48
CA ALA A 169 15.89 -2.17 17.49
C ALA A 169 14.96 -0.98 17.78
N PHE A 170 13.69 -1.08 17.41
CA PHE A 170 12.70 -0.02 17.60
C PHE A 170 11.74 -0.22 18.80
N LYS A 171 11.90 -1.28 19.59
CA LYS A 171 11.00 -1.61 20.70
C LYS A 171 10.85 -0.54 21.79
N THR A 172 11.78 0.38 21.90
CA THR A 172 11.72 1.51 22.85
C THR A 172 10.95 2.71 22.31
N GLU A 173 10.71 2.75 21.00
CA GLU A 173 10.02 3.85 20.32
C GLU A 173 8.63 3.40 19.80
N PHE A 174 8.51 2.13 19.41
CA PHE A 174 7.29 1.56 18.85
C PHE A 174 6.93 0.22 19.48
N SER A 175 5.66 0.04 19.80
CA SER A 175 5.07 -1.30 19.93
C SER A 175 4.86 -1.88 18.53
N CYS A 176 4.96 -3.21 18.37
CA CYS A 176 4.78 -3.87 17.09
C CYS A 176 3.87 -5.11 17.23
N ASP A 177 2.70 -5.06 16.60
CA ASP A 177 1.84 -6.22 16.44
C ASP A 177 2.16 -6.88 15.10
N ILE A 178 2.38 -8.20 15.12
CA ILE A 178 2.75 -9.00 13.95
C ILE A 178 1.60 -9.93 13.60
N ILE A 179 1.02 -9.75 12.43
CA ILE A 179 -0.11 -10.53 11.93
C ILE A 179 0.36 -11.40 10.76
N ALA A 180 0.26 -12.72 10.90
CA ALA A 180 0.51 -13.64 9.81
C ALA A 180 -0.66 -13.60 8.82
N LEU A 181 -0.35 -13.33 7.54
CA LEU A 181 -1.33 -13.21 6.47
C LEU A 181 -1.42 -14.49 5.67
N LYS A 182 -2.65 -14.90 5.32
CA LYS A 182 -2.91 -16.02 4.41
C LYS A 182 -3.41 -15.46 3.08
N VAL A 183 -2.53 -15.47 2.08
CA VAL A 183 -2.89 -15.05 0.72
C VAL A 183 -3.29 -16.29 -0.09
N PRO A 184 -4.53 -16.39 -0.61
CA PRO A 184 -4.97 -17.54 -1.38
C PRO A 184 -4.07 -17.80 -2.60
N ARG A 185 -3.63 -19.04 -2.78
CA ARG A 185 -2.74 -19.49 -3.87
C ARG A 185 -1.30 -18.94 -3.81
N LEU A 186 -0.89 -18.38 -2.68
CA LEU A 186 0.47 -17.97 -2.42
C LEU A 186 1.06 -18.85 -1.33
N ASP A 187 2.11 -19.60 -1.62
CA ASP A 187 2.79 -20.48 -0.66
C ASP A 187 3.89 -19.73 0.11
N GLU A 188 4.19 -18.49 -0.28
CA GLU A 188 5.17 -17.65 0.40
C GLU A 188 4.58 -17.06 1.69
N GLN A 189 5.43 -16.93 2.73
CA GLN A 189 5.04 -16.25 3.96
C GLN A 189 4.73 -14.78 3.71
N ARG A 190 3.72 -14.28 4.40
CA ARG A 190 3.35 -12.86 4.42
C ARG A 190 2.96 -12.44 5.82
N HIS A 191 3.42 -11.27 6.21
CA HIS A 191 3.15 -10.66 7.50
C HIS A 191 2.78 -9.20 7.33
N LEU A 192 1.86 -8.73 8.16
CA LEU A 192 1.61 -7.32 8.38
C LEU A 192 2.16 -6.95 9.75
N LEU A 193 3.06 -5.99 9.78
CA LEU A 193 3.61 -5.40 10.99
C LEU A 193 2.89 -4.08 11.24
N LEU A 194 2.19 -3.96 12.35
CA LEU A 194 1.54 -2.71 12.79
C LEU A 194 2.37 -2.10 13.91
N LEU A 195 3.04 -0.98 13.62
CA LEU A 195 3.87 -0.27 14.58
C LEU A 195 3.14 1.00 15.04
N LYS A 196 3.03 1.16 16.35
CA LYS A 196 2.45 2.33 17.02
C LYS A 196 3.46 2.91 17.99
N ARG A 197 3.58 4.26 18.03
CA ARG A 197 4.43 4.93 19.02
C ARG A 197 3.98 4.59 20.45
N ILE A 198 4.98 4.41 21.34
CA ILE A 198 4.78 4.15 22.78
C ILE A 198 4.59 5.48 23.50
#